data_6c91023c592a0239a89d8cea8c676021
#
_entry.id   6c91023c592a0239a89d8cea8c676021
#
_cell.length_a   1.000
_cell.length_b   1.000
_cell.length_c   1.000
_cell.angle_alpha   90.00
_cell.angle_beta   90.00
_cell.angle_gamma   90.00
#
_symmetry.space_group_name_H-M   'P 1'
#
loop_
_entity.id
_entity.type
_entity.pdbx_description
1 polymer ?
#
loop_
_entity_poly.entity_id
_entity_poly.type
_entity_poly.pdbx_seq_one_letter_code
_entity_poly.pdbx_strand_id
1 'polypeptide(L)'
;MGDFLAATFGRPQTRPQPAAQDGELDGAYGGGVRYRPRLTAQILRDQEVIRREMRAMLDACRAQDEDAEIVCMRRFADSFRRAGLIKSVQLYPYLRWALEKDRMATIQFKSTHRELERSSLLIEAVLTDYLDSPWDSYRRRRFVHDVVRVAGLFAQMLRQEEGTLLPLYAPPGQYRYVDGVDTF
;
A
#
# COMPACT_ATOMS: atom_id res chain seq x y z
N MET A 1 -16.57 -41.20 -61.31
CA MET A 1 -17.45 -40.03 -61.25
C MET A 1 -17.61 -39.72 -59.77
N GLY A 2 -17.17 -38.70 -59.15
CA GLY A 2 -16.47 -37.46 -59.54
C GLY A 2 -15.82 -36.93 -58.31
N ASP A 3 -14.67 -36.35 -58.52
CA ASP A 3 -13.93 -35.46 -57.59
C ASP A 3 -14.80 -34.40 -56.97
N PHE A 4 -14.46 -33.94 -55.78
CA PHE A 4 -14.36 -32.49 -55.51
C PHE A 4 -13.72 -32.17 -54.15
N LEU A 5 -12.49 -31.72 -54.24
CA LEU A 5 -11.89 -30.56 -53.56
C LEU A 5 -11.82 -30.52 -52.01
N ALA A 6 -10.62 -30.82 -51.56
CA ALA A 6 -10.06 -30.44 -50.28
C ALA A 6 -10.03 -28.91 -50.16
N ALA A 7 -10.77 -28.34 -49.23
CA ALA A 7 -10.62 -26.94 -48.79
C ALA A 7 -9.65 -26.90 -47.63
N THR A 8 -8.46 -26.42 -47.89
CA THR A 8 -7.39 -26.08 -46.99
C THR A 8 -7.82 -24.95 -46.08
N PHE A 9 -8.28 -25.23 -44.87
CA PHE A 9 -8.40 -24.19 -43.84
C PHE A 9 -7.06 -24.01 -43.17
N GLY A 10 -6.42 -22.90 -43.55
CA GLY A 10 -5.21 -22.41 -42.91
C GLY A 10 -5.43 -22.16 -41.42
N ARG A 11 -4.62 -22.82 -40.59
CA ARG A 11 -4.50 -22.49 -39.17
C ARG A 11 -4.12 -21.00 -39.05
N PRO A 12 -4.79 -20.23 -38.17
CA PRO A 12 -4.29 -18.91 -37.82
C PRO A 12 -2.95 -19.09 -37.09
N GLN A 13 -1.90 -18.57 -37.68
CA GLN A 13 -0.60 -18.39 -37.03
C GLN A 13 -0.81 -17.43 -35.88
N THR A 14 -0.79 -17.95 -34.66
CA THR A 14 -0.62 -17.16 -33.46
C THR A 14 0.75 -16.50 -33.52
N ARG A 15 0.73 -15.21 -33.85
CA ARG A 15 1.89 -14.34 -33.76
C ARG A 15 2.39 -14.40 -32.30
N PRO A 16 3.68 -14.74 -32.05
CA PRO A 16 4.21 -14.70 -30.71
C PRO A 16 4.10 -13.24 -30.21
N GLN A 17 3.34 -13.05 -29.12
CA GLN A 17 3.43 -11.79 -28.36
C GLN A 17 4.89 -11.61 -27.94
N PRO A 18 5.49 -10.45 -28.20
CA PRO A 18 6.80 -10.17 -27.66
C PRO A 18 6.70 -10.29 -26.14
N ALA A 19 7.55 -11.16 -25.58
CA ALA A 19 7.80 -11.20 -24.13
C ALA A 19 7.99 -9.76 -23.67
N ALA A 20 7.22 -9.37 -22.65
CA ALA A 20 7.44 -8.12 -21.97
C ALA A 20 8.91 -8.13 -21.53
N GLN A 21 9.74 -7.42 -22.26
CA GLN A 21 11.08 -7.11 -21.83
C GLN A 21 10.89 -6.31 -20.55
N ASP A 22 11.35 -6.87 -19.43
CA ASP A 22 11.63 -6.13 -18.19
C ASP A 22 12.75 -5.10 -18.51
N GLY A 23 12.40 -4.15 -19.37
CA GLY A 23 13.18 -2.96 -19.64
C GLY A 23 13.10 -2.11 -18.39
N GLU A 24 14.14 -2.21 -17.59
CA GLU A 24 14.48 -1.25 -16.57
C GLU A 24 14.57 0.11 -17.27
N LEU A 25 13.42 0.82 -17.31
CA LEU A 25 13.38 2.20 -17.82
C LEU A 25 14.20 3.04 -16.84
N ASP A 26 15.48 3.14 -17.15
CA ASP A 26 16.49 3.91 -16.42
C ASP A 26 16.25 5.41 -16.68
N GLY A 27 15.19 5.93 -16.08
CA GLY A 27 14.92 7.36 -15.97
C GLY A 27 15.71 7.93 -14.82
N ALA A 28 17.04 8.03 -14.98
CA ALA A 28 17.92 8.69 -14.03
C ALA A 28 17.68 10.21 -14.05
N TYR A 29 16.68 10.65 -13.29
CA TYR A 29 16.56 12.06 -12.91
C TYR A 29 16.97 12.21 -11.45
N GLY A 30 17.89 13.13 -11.20
CA GLY A 30 18.66 13.40 -9.99
C GLY A 30 17.97 13.03 -8.68
N GLY A 31 18.61 12.08 -7.93
CA GLY A 31 18.21 11.83 -6.56
C GLY A 31 17.60 10.46 -6.23
N GLY A 32 17.86 9.38 -6.98
CA GLY A 32 17.54 8.01 -6.52
C GLY A 32 16.06 7.59 -6.51
N VAL A 33 15.13 8.43 -6.96
CA VAL A 33 13.69 8.13 -7.04
C VAL A 33 13.40 7.36 -8.33
N ARG A 34 13.01 6.08 -8.21
CA ARG A 34 12.76 5.21 -9.37
C ARG A 34 11.38 4.56 -9.27
N TYR A 35 10.72 4.41 -10.42
CA TYR A 35 9.54 3.55 -10.51
C TYR A 35 9.91 2.09 -10.29
N ARG A 36 9.14 1.40 -9.46
CA ARG A 36 9.32 -0.03 -9.16
C ARG A 36 8.04 -0.78 -9.50
N PRO A 37 7.98 -1.53 -10.61
CA PRO A 37 6.75 -2.19 -11.07
C PRO A 37 6.09 -3.10 -10.03
N ARG A 38 6.89 -3.70 -9.14
CA ARG A 38 6.41 -4.64 -8.11
C ARG A 38 6.04 -3.99 -6.78
N LEU A 39 6.22 -2.67 -6.63
CA LEU A 39 6.02 -1.99 -5.33
C LEU A 39 4.57 -2.07 -4.86
N THR A 40 3.60 -1.82 -5.74
CA THR A 40 2.17 -1.92 -5.39
C THR A 40 1.81 -3.33 -4.90
N ALA A 41 2.24 -4.36 -5.62
CA ALA A 41 2.00 -5.74 -5.21
C ALA A 41 2.70 -6.10 -3.89
N GLN A 42 3.86 -5.53 -3.61
CA GLN A 42 4.54 -5.68 -2.32
C GLN A 42 3.74 -5.02 -1.21
N ILE A 43 3.31 -3.76 -1.38
CA ILE A 43 2.52 -3.03 -0.39
C ILE A 43 1.22 -3.79 -0.07
N LEU A 44 0.50 -4.29 -1.07
CA LEU A 44 -0.73 -5.07 -0.86
C LEU A 44 -0.47 -6.37 -0.08
N ARG A 45 0.65 -7.07 -0.33
CA ARG A 45 1.04 -8.24 0.47
C ARG A 45 1.37 -7.87 1.92
N ASP A 46 2.10 -6.78 2.12
CA ASP A 46 2.43 -6.30 3.47
C ASP A 46 1.17 -5.89 4.23
N GLN A 47 0.21 -5.24 3.58
CA GLN A 47 -1.09 -4.92 4.16
C GLN A 47 -1.86 -6.17 4.59
N GLU A 48 -1.82 -7.25 3.79
CA GLU A 48 -2.49 -8.50 4.17
C GLU A 48 -1.82 -9.19 5.36
N VAL A 49 -0.49 -9.10 5.48
CA VAL A 49 0.22 -9.55 6.69
C VAL A 49 -0.28 -8.77 7.91
N ILE A 50 -0.30 -7.43 7.83
CA ILE A 50 -0.73 -6.58 8.95
C ILE A 50 -2.20 -6.81 9.30
N ARG A 51 -3.09 -7.04 8.32
CA ARG A 51 -4.49 -7.42 8.56
C ARG A 51 -4.61 -8.72 9.36
N ARG A 52 -3.77 -9.72 9.07
CA ARG A 52 -3.74 -10.98 9.83
C ARG A 52 -3.27 -10.78 11.26
N GLU A 53 -2.21 -9.97 11.45
CA GLU A 53 -1.71 -9.66 12.79
C GLU A 53 -2.76 -8.88 13.61
N MET A 54 -3.48 -7.94 13.00
CA MET A 54 -4.57 -7.22 13.65
C MET A 54 -5.71 -8.16 14.05
N ARG A 55 -6.10 -9.09 13.18
CA ARG A 55 -7.12 -10.12 13.51
C ARG A 55 -6.67 -10.99 14.67
N ALA A 56 -5.44 -11.46 14.64
CA ALA A 56 -4.89 -12.28 15.75
C ALA A 56 -4.91 -11.53 17.07
N MET A 57 -4.57 -10.23 17.09
CA MET A 57 -4.63 -9.39 18.28
C MET A 57 -6.08 -9.24 18.79
N LEU A 58 -7.06 -9.01 17.91
CA LEU A 58 -8.48 -8.94 18.29
C LEU A 58 -9.00 -10.28 18.83
N ASP A 59 -8.53 -11.41 18.30
CA ASP A 59 -8.92 -12.74 18.75
C ASP A 59 -8.30 -13.05 20.13
N ALA A 60 -7.03 -12.66 20.38
CA ALA A 60 -6.42 -12.73 21.71
C ALA A 60 -7.21 -11.92 22.74
N CYS A 61 -7.63 -10.69 22.39
CA CYS A 61 -8.49 -9.87 23.27
C CYS A 61 -9.81 -10.57 23.60
N ARG A 62 -10.46 -11.22 22.61
CA ARG A 62 -11.71 -11.97 22.84
C ARG A 62 -11.51 -13.18 23.75
N ALA A 63 -10.37 -13.85 23.61
CA ALA A 63 -9.98 -14.99 24.44
C ALA A 63 -9.52 -14.58 25.82
N GLN A 64 -9.28 -13.30 26.07
CA GLN A 64 -8.69 -12.76 27.31
C GLN A 64 -7.32 -13.40 27.62
N ASP A 65 -6.54 -13.72 26.59
CA ASP A 65 -5.21 -14.31 26.69
C ASP A 65 -4.15 -13.20 26.69
N GLU A 66 -3.76 -12.78 27.89
CA GLU A 66 -2.84 -11.64 28.10
C GLU A 66 -1.47 -11.87 27.45
N ASP A 67 -0.95 -13.09 27.48
CA ASP A 67 0.34 -13.40 26.86
C ASP A 67 0.25 -13.31 25.33
N ALA A 68 -0.82 -13.84 24.75
CA ALA A 68 -1.08 -13.74 23.33
C ALA A 68 -1.34 -12.29 22.88
N GLU A 69 -2.02 -11.47 23.70
CA GLU A 69 -2.26 -10.05 23.43
C GLU A 69 -0.94 -9.29 23.22
N ILE A 70 0.02 -9.47 24.15
CA ILE A 70 1.33 -8.80 24.06
C ILE A 70 2.12 -9.28 22.83
N VAL A 71 2.13 -10.59 22.58
CA VAL A 71 2.84 -11.17 21.42
C VAL A 71 2.23 -10.68 20.10
N CYS A 72 0.91 -10.68 19.98
CA CYS A 72 0.22 -10.21 18.78
C CYS A 72 0.43 -8.72 18.55
N MET A 73 0.40 -7.90 19.62
CA MET A 73 0.68 -6.47 19.52
C MET A 73 2.10 -6.19 19.01
N ARG A 74 3.11 -6.88 19.49
CA ARG A 74 4.50 -6.75 19.01
C ARG A 74 4.59 -7.08 17.52
N ARG A 75 4.01 -8.20 17.08
CA ARG A 75 4.00 -8.61 15.68
C ARG A 75 3.31 -7.58 14.77
N PHE A 76 2.17 -7.08 15.22
CA PHE A 76 1.47 -6.02 14.51
C PHE A 76 2.34 -4.75 14.40
N ALA A 77 2.94 -4.30 15.50
CA ALA A 77 3.81 -3.12 15.52
C ALA A 77 5.01 -3.26 14.57
N ASP A 78 5.69 -4.40 14.59
CA ASP A 78 6.85 -4.66 13.72
C ASP A 78 6.45 -4.66 12.24
N SER A 79 5.33 -5.30 11.91
CA SER A 79 4.83 -5.36 10.54
C SER A 79 4.34 -3.99 10.06
N PHE A 80 3.66 -3.23 10.90
CA PHE A 80 3.17 -1.89 10.64
C PHE A 80 4.32 -0.90 10.38
N ARG A 81 5.33 -0.88 11.25
CA ARG A 81 6.51 -0.02 11.14
C ARG A 81 7.32 -0.33 9.88
N ARG A 82 7.54 -1.61 9.59
CA ARG A 82 8.25 -2.04 8.38
C ARG A 82 7.54 -1.60 7.10
N ALA A 83 6.22 -1.80 7.01
CA ALA A 83 5.44 -1.36 5.85
C ALA A 83 5.42 0.17 5.74
N GLY A 84 5.35 0.89 6.84
CA GLY A 84 5.48 2.35 6.90
C GLY A 84 6.81 2.83 6.34
N LEU A 85 7.92 2.19 6.71
CA LEU A 85 9.25 2.51 6.20
C LEU A 85 9.35 2.30 4.67
N ILE A 86 8.84 1.18 4.16
CA ILE A 86 8.83 0.92 2.71
C ILE A 86 8.08 2.05 1.97
N LYS A 87 6.93 2.46 2.46
CA LYS A 87 6.13 3.54 1.84
C LYS A 87 6.85 4.88 1.93
N SER A 88 7.44 5.21 3.06
CA SER A 88 8.15 6.47 3.27
C SER A 88 9.39 6.61 2.39
N VAL A 89 10.08 5.50 2.10
CA VAL A 89 11.31 5.52 1.31
C VAL A 89 11.04 5.36 -0.19
N GLN A 90 10.00 4.63 -0.59
CA GLN A 90 9.81 4.25 -1.99
C GLN A 90 8.55 4.86 -2.62
N LEU A 91 7.39 4.81 -1.94
CA LEU A 91 6.12 5.24 -2.51
C LEU A 91 5.97 6.77 -2.49
N TYR A 92 6.09 7.37 -1.32
CA TYR A 92 5.82 8.80 -1.16
C TYR A 92 6.81 9.71 -1.90
N PRO A 93 8.13 9.43 -1.91
CA PRO A 93 9.05 10.22 -2.72
C PRO A 93 8.75 10.13 -4.21
N TYR A 94 8.42 8.92 -4.70
CA TYR A 94 8.03 8.73 -6.08
C TYR A 94 6.77 9.50 -6.44
N LEU A 95 5.70 9.38 -5.66
CA LEU A 95 4.46 10.11 -5.92
C LEU A 95 4.67 11.63 -5.89
N ARG A 96 5.45 12.13 -4.94
CA ARG A 96 5.79 13.56 -4.87
C ARG A 96 6.45 14.07 -6.14
N TRP A 97 7.40 13.31 -6.65
CA TRP A 97 8.09 13.63 -7.90
C TRP A 97 7.19 13.47 -9.12
N ALA A 98 6.50 12.34 -9.24
CA ALA A 98 5.72 12.00 -10.42
C ALA A 98 4.49 12.90 -10.62
N LEU A 99 3.92 13.41 -9.52
CA LEU A 99 2.71 14.25 -9.56
C LEU A 99 3.01 15.75 -9.56
N GLU A 100 4.29 16.16 -9.59
CA GLU A 100 4.69 17.56 -9.45
C GLU A 100 3.99 18.49 -10.44
N LYS A 101 3.79 18.02 -11.68
CA LYS A 101 3.16 18.79 -12.76
C LYS A 101 1.63 18.65 -12.81
N ASP A 102 1.04 17.73 -12.05
CA ASP A 102 -0.42 17.56 -11.94
C ASP A 102 -0.90 18.19 -10.63
N ARG A 103 -1.46 19.40 -10.74
CA ARG A 103 -1.93 20.16 -9.58
C ARG A 103 -3.02 19.42 -8.79
N MET A 104 -3.99 18.78 -9.48
CA MET A 104 -5.10 18.11 -8.81
C MET A 104 -4.63 16.84 -8.11
N ALA A 105 -3.86 16.00 -8.79
CA ALA A 105 -3.28 14.80 -8.19
C ALA A 105 -2.31 15.12 -7.04
N THR A 106 -1.53 16.22 -7.15
CA THR A 106 -0.68 16.70 -6.05
C THR A 106 -1.49 17.12 -4.83
N ILE A 107 -2.61 17.83 -4.99
CA ILE A 107 -3.49 18.21 -3.88
C ILE A 107 -4.07 16.97 -3.23
N GLN A 108 -4.60 16.03 -4.02
CA GLN A 108 -5.18 14.78 -3.53
C GLN A 108 -4.13 13.95 -2.77
N PHE A 109 -2.94 13.77 -3.34
CA PHE A 109 -1.82 13.09 -2.69
C PHE A 109 -1.48 13.74 -1.34
N LYS A 110 -1.25 15.05 -1.31
CA LYS A 110 -0.87 15.77 -0.08
C LYS A 110 -1.93 15.69 1.01
N SER A 111 -3.21 15.78 0.65
CA SER A 111 -4.32 15.66 1.60
C SER A 111 -4.36 14.25 2.20
N THR A 112 -4.39 13.22 1.34
CA THR A 112 -4.44 11.83 1.79
C THR A 112 -3.21 11.45 2.59
N HIS A 113 -2.00 11.83 2.16
CA HIS A 113 -0.76 11.56 2.88
C HIS A 113 -0.77 12.15 4.30
N ARG A 114 -1.26 13.38 4.46
CA ARG A 114 -1.39 14.03 5.78
C ARG A 114 -2.37 13.30 6.71
N GLU A 115 -3.48 12.80 6.17
CA GLU A 115 -4.45 12.00 6.96
C GLU A 115 -3.85 10.66 7.39
N LEU A 116 -3.13 10.00 6.50
CA LEU A 116 -2.41 8.76 6.81
C LEU A 116 -1.32 8.96 7.86
N GLU A 117 -0.56 10.04 7.78
CA GLU A 117 0.44 10.40 8.81
C GLU A 117 -0.22 10.59 10.19
N ARG A 118 -1.33 11.32 10.26
CA ARG A 118 -2.06 11.51 11.53
C ARG A 118 -2.54 10.18 12.12
N SER A 119 -3.14 9.33 11.29
CA SER A 119 -3.62 8.01 11.73
C SER A 119 -2.46 7.13 12.18
N SER A 120 -1.33 7.17 11.46
CA SER A 120 -0.12 6.44 11.80
C SER A 120 0.44 6.86 13.17
N LEU A 121 0.52 8.17 13.42
CA LEU A 121 0.98 8.71 14.71
C LEU A 121 0.07 8.30 15.87
N LEU A 122 -1.26 8.27 15.66
CA LEU A 122 -2.21 7.83 16.69
C LEU A 122 -2.06 6.32 16.99
N ILE A 123 -1.84 5.50 15.95
CA ILE A 123 -1.56 4.07 16.12
C ILE A 123 -0.25 3.88 16.86
N GLU A 124 0.83 4.54 16.44
CA GLU A 124 2.15 4.45 17.10
C GLU A 124 2.10 4.89 18.56
N ALA A 125 1.35 5.92 18.90
CA ALA A 125 1.20 6.39 20.28
C ALA A 125 0.59 5.29 21.16
N VAL A 126 -0.44 4.57 20.66
CA VAL A 126 -1.03 3.44 21.40
C VAL A 126 -0.05 2.29 21.51
N LEU A 127 0.63 1.92 20.42
CA LEU A 127 1.60 0.82 20.41
C LEU A 127 2.73 1.11 21.40
N THR A 128 3.28 2.30 21.41
CA THR A 128 4.36 2.72 22.33
C THR A 128 3.90 2.68 23.78
N ASP A 129 2.69 3.18 24.09
CA ASP A 129 2.16 3.15 25.46
C ASP A 129 2.10 1.74 26.04
N TYR A 130 1.69 0.75 25.22
CA TYR A 130 1.56 -0.64 25.67
C TYR A 130 2.85 -1.46 25.59
N LEU A 131 3.74 -1.16 24.65
CA LEU A 131 4.97 -1.94 24.46
C LEU A 131 6.12 -1.50 25.36
N ASP A 132 6.18 -0.21 25.71
CA ASP A 132 7.29 0.39 26.45
C ASP A 132 6.99 0.57 27.95
N SER A 133 5.79 0.19 28.40
CA SER A 133 5.37 0.38 29.79
C SER A 133 4.81 -0.90 30.42
N PRO A 134 4.93 -1.08 31.76
CA PRO A 134 4.33 -2.23 32.45
C PRO A 134 2.80 -2.26 32.28
N TRP A 135 2.26 -3.45 32.15
CA TRP A 135 0.81 -3.69 32.09
C TRP A 135 0.21 -3.69 33.49
N ASP A 136 -0.19 -2.51 33.95
CA ASP A 136 -0.95 -2.35 35.19
C ASP A 136 -2.46 -2.63 34.98
N SER A 137 -3.22 -2.65 36.07
CA SER A 137 -4.65 -2.92 36.05
C SER A 137 -5.47 -1.88 35.28
N TYR A 138 -4.97 -0.64 35.17
CA TYR A 138 -5.62 0.43 34.41
C TYR A 138 -5.44 0.21 32.88
N ARG A 139 -4.22 -0.08 32.42
CA ARG A 139 -3.92 -0.40 31.02
C ARG A 139 -4.68 -1.63 30.56
N ARG A 140 -4.72 -2.69 31.37
CA ARG A 140 -5.49 -3.90 31.02
C ARG A 140 -6.96 -3.62 30.76
N ARG A 141 -7.62 -2.81 31.59
CA ARG A 141 -9.01 -2.43 31.39
C ARG A 141 -9.26 -1.63 30.12
N ARG A 142 -8.27 -0.85 29.67
CA ARG A 142 -8.37 -0.03 28.46
C ARG A 142 -7.96 -0.75 27.20
N PHE A 143 -7.16 -1.80 27.32
CA PHE A 143 -6.49 -2.46 26.20
C PHE A 143 -7.44 -2.83 25.08
N VAL A 144 -8.49 -3.57 25.36
CA VAL A 144 -9.49 -4.00 24.34
C VAL A 144 -10.10 -2.81 23.62
N HIS A 145 -10.46 -1.75 24.33
CA HIS A 145 -11.00 -0.53 23.73
C HIS A 145 -9.99 0.14 22.81
N ASP A 146 -8.75 0.26 23.23
CA ASP A 146 -7.68 0.89 22.46
C ASP A 146 -7.32 0.06 21.23
N VAL A 147 -7.29 -1.27 21.33
CA VAL A 147 -7.09 -2.18 20.19
C VAL A 147 -8.22 -2.04 19.15
N VAL A 148 -9.48 -1.98 19.59
CA VAL A 148 -10.61 -1.76 18.67
C VAL A 148 -10.50 -0.41 17.95
N ARG A 149 -10.09 0.64 18.66
CA ARG A 149 -9.84 1.95 18.07
C ARG A 149 -8.70 1.92 17.04
N VAL A 150 -7.58 1.26 17.36
CA VAL A 150 -6.46 1.07 16.43
C VAL A 150 -6.90 0.28 15.20
N ALA A 151 -7.69 -0.77 15.36
CA ALA A 151 -8.23 -1.55 14.24
C ALA A 151 -9.10 -0.69 13.30
N GLY A 152 -9.92 0.21 13.87
CA GLY A 152 -10.73 1.16 13.09
C GLY A 152 -9.88 2.15 12.29
N LEU A 153 -8.88 2.76 12.92
CA LEU A 153 -7.93 3.67 12.28
C LEU A 153 -7.15 2.95 11.17
N PHE A 154 -6.64 1.76 11.45
CA PHE A 154 -5.91 0.96 10.47
C PHE A 154 -6.77 0.58 9.27
N ALA A 155 -8.01 0.14 9.48
CA ALA A 155 -8.93 -0.17 8.39
C ALA A 155 -9.24 1.06 7.52
N GLN A 156 -9.35 2.25 8.12
CA GLN A 156 -9.50 3.50 7.38
C GLN A 156 -8.27 3.84 6.55
N MET A 157 -7.07 3.71 7.14
CA MET A 157 -5.80 3.92 6.43
C MET A 157 -5.69 3.03 5.19
N LEU A 158 -6.01 1.74 5.31
CA LEU A 158 -5.95 0.81 4.18
C LEU A 158 -6.91 1.22 3.06
N ARG A 159 -8.14 1.60 3.38
CA ARG A 159 -9.11 2.09 2.37
C ARG A 159 -8.60 3.33 1.63
N GLN A 160 -7.97 4.26 2.33
CA GLN A 160 -7.40 5.47 1.72
C GLN A 160 -6.18 5.15 0.85
N GLU A 161 -5.29 4.27 1.31
CA GLU A 161 -4.14 3.83 0.53
C GLU A 161 -4.57 3.11 -0.75
N GLU A 162 -5.45 2.13 -0.65
CA GLU A 162 -5.93 1.32 -1.77
C GLU A 162 -6.80 2.13 -2.75
N GLY A 163 -7.67 2.99 -2.23
CA GLY A 163 -8.61 3.77 -3.04
C GLY A 163 -8.03 5.06 -3.63
N THR A 164 -6.95 5.58 -3.06
CA THR A 164 -6.44 6.89 -3.46
C THR A 164 -4.95 6.87 -3.83
N LEU A 165 -4.07 6.36 -2.96
CA LEU A 165 -2.63 6.49 -3.20
C LEU A 165 -2.08 5.46 -4.20
N LEU A 166 -2.47 4.20 -4.07
CA LEU A 166 -1.98 3.15 -4.97
C LEU A 166 -2.41 3.36 -6.42
N PRO A 167 -3.64 3.85 -6.73
CA PRO A 167 -4.02 4.23 -8.10
C PRO A 167 -3.19 5.37 -8.70
N LEU A 168 -2.61 6.26 -7.86
CA LEU A 168 -1.72 7.32 -8.33
C LEU A 168 -0.31 6.81 -8.66
N TYR A 169 0.04 5.59 -8.28
CA TYR A 169 1.36 5.03 -8.54
C TYR A 169 1.40 4.34 -9.90
N ALA A 170 1.84 5.07 -10.92
CA ALA A 170 1.91 4.62 -12.31
C ALA A 170 3.32 4.84 -12.89
N PRO A 171 3.70 4.16 -13.99
CA PRO A 171 4.93 4.44 -14.71
C PRO A 171 5.02 5.90 -15.17
N PRO A 172 6.20 6.51 -15.27
CA PRO A 172 6.36 7.92 -15.63
C PRO A 172 5.64 8.33 -16.93
N GLY A 173 5.63 7.48 -17.94
CA GLY A 173 4.98 7.75 -19.22
C GLY A 173 3.46 7.66 -19.22
N GLN A 174 2.83 7.26 -18.10
CA GLN A 174 1.36 7.16 -17.99
C GLN A 174 0.74 8.39 -17.34
N TYR A 175 1.54 9.30 -16.77
CA TYR A 175 1.02 10.56 -16.25
C TYR A 175 0.67 11.48 -17.43
N ARG A 176 -0.62 11.75 -17.60
CA ARG A 176 -1.09 12.76 -18.53
C ARG A 176 -0.87 14.13 -17.89
N TYR A 177 0.22 14.75 -18.25
CA TYR A 177 0.40 16.18 -17.95
C TYR A 177 -0.57 16.93 -18.87
N VAL A 178 -1.59 17.52 -18.32
CA VAL A 178 -2.34 18.55 -19.04
C VAL A 178 -1.38 19.74 -19.09
N ASP A 179 -0.66 19.88 -20.21
CA ASP A 179 0.09 21.09 -20.49
C ASP A 179 -0.89 22.24 -20.31
N GLY A 180 -0.56 23.14 -19.38
CA GLY A 180 -1.43 24.23 -19.02
C GLY A 180 -1.85 24.99 -20.27
N VAL A 181 -3.12 24.98 -20.54
CA VAL A 181 -3.72 26.05 -21.34
C VAL A 181 -3.58 27.29 -20.47
N ASP A 182 -2.59 28.12 -20.82
CA ASP A 182 -2.53 29.50 -20.39
C ASP A 182 -3.81 30.16 -20.91
N THR A 183 -4.84 30.16 -20.08
CA THR A 183 -6.02 30.99 -20.29
C THR A 183 -5.81 32.26 -19.49
N PHE A 184 -5.57 33.32 -20.22
CA PHE A 184 -5.52 34.71 -19.81
C PHE A 184 -6.69 35.12 -18.91
#